data_66c2565d19dd6df0a56a2d07df766716
#
_entry.id   66c2565d19dd6df0a56a2d07df766716
#
_cell.length_a   1.000
_cell.length_b   1.000
_cell.length_c   1.000
_cell.angle_alpha   90.00
_cell.angle_beta   90.00
_cell.angle_gamma   90.00
#
_symmetry.space_group_name_H-M   'P 1'
#
loop_
_entity.id
_entity.type
_entity.pdbx_description
1 polymer ?
#
loop_
_entity_poly.entity_id
_entity_poly.type
_entity_poly.pdbx_seq_one_letter_code
_entity_poly.pdbx_strand_id
1 'polypeptide(L)'
;SSLAVVDMAVVLLHSVNGIEVGTEQVWSFASKNNIPKVLVINGLDREHTKFDDILKQAKDHFGKNVFPMQLPVNAGPGFNQIVDVLRSELITYNTDGSGKYAESDLPDEWKSRVEELHQELIEYVAESDDTLLEKFFEQGNLSEEEMRSGIHDAIQNQNFIPLFCTSAGINIGITR
;
A
#
# COMPACT_ATOMS: atom_id res chain seq x y z
N SER A 1 -4.40 -25.94 -4.98
CA SER A 1 -3.71 -24.75 -4.49
C SER A 1 -4.67 -23.92 -3.66
N SER A 2 -4.26 -23.40 -2.52
CA SER A 2 -5.09 -22.56 -1.61
C SER A 2 -5.66 -21.32 -2.32
N LEU A 3 -4.95 -20.80 -3.31
CA LEU A 3 -5.40 -19.65 -4.12
C LEU A 3 -6.67 -19.91 -4.97
N ALA A 4 -7.10 -21.15 -5.12
CA ALA A 4 -8.31 -21.47 -5.91
C ALA A 4 -9.62 -21.20 -5.14
N VAL A 5 -9.56 -20.86 -3.87
CA VAL A 5 -10.72 -20.71 -2.96
C VAL A 5 -10.66 -19.41 -2.13
N VAL A 6 -9.92 -18.41 -2.59
CA VAL A 6 -9.76 -17.13 -1.89
C VAL A 6 -10.37 -15.99 -2.70
N ASP A 7 -10.88 -14.99 -2.00
CA ASP A 7 -11.45 -13.79 -2.61
C ASP A 7 -10.41 -12.72 -2.92
N MET A 8 -9.22 -12.79 -2.28
CA MET A 8 -8.11 -11.86 -2.48
C MET A 8 -6.77 -12.53 -2.15
N ALA A 9 -5.72 -12.16 -2.86
CA ALA A 9 -4.35 -12.60 -2.62
C ALA A 9 -3.51 -11.47 -2.00
N VAL A 10 -2.89 -11.74 -0.85
CA VAL A 10 -1.85 -10.88 -0.28
C VAL A 10 -0.50 -11.42 -0.73
N VAL A 11 0.19 -10.65 -1.56
CA VAL A 11 1.48 -11.02 -2.15
C VAL A 11 2.60 -10.31 -1.42
N LEU A 12 3.47 -11.07 -0.78
CA LEU A 12 4.59 -10.53 -0.01
C LEU A 12 5.81 -10.29 -0.91
N LEU A 13 6.39 -9.11 -0.77
CA LEU A 13 7.68 -8.73 -1.34
C LEU A 13 8.72 -8.65 -0.23
N HIS A 14 9.92 -9.17 -0.48
CA HIS A 14 11.01 -9.09 0.48
C HIS A 14 11.67 -7.71 0.45
N SER A 15 11.86 -7.07 1.60
CA SER A 15 12.38 -5.69 1.70
C SER A 15 13.80 -5.47 1.16
N VAL A 16 14.57 -6.54 0.94
CA VAL A 16 15.94 -6.49 0.39
C VAL A 16 15.99 -7.06 -1.02
N ASN A 17 15.35 -8.22 -1.24
CA ASN A 17 15.42 -8.94 -2.52
C ASN A 17 14.35 -8.47 -3.54
N GLY A 18 13.27 -7.85 -3.06
CA GLY A 18 12.15 -7.44 -3.91
C GLY A 18 11.33 -8.60 -4.45
N ILE A 19 11.16 -8.64 -5.77
CA ILE A 19 10.39 -9.67 -6.47
C ILE A 19 11.25 -10.92 -6.67
N GLU A 20 10.75 -12.06 -6.23
CA GLU A 20 11.39 -13.36 -6.35
C GLU A 20 10.54 -14.29 -7.24
N VAL A 21 11.12 -15.41 -7.69
CA VAL A 21 10.43 -16.40 -8.57
C VAL A 21 9.10 -16.87 -7.97
N GLY A 22 9.04 -17.07 -6.64
CA GLY A 22 7.81 -17.43 -5.95
C GLY A 22 6.74 -16.36 -6.03
N THR A 23 7.14 -15.09 -5.95
CA THR A 23 6.25 -13.93 -6.11
C THR A 23 5.63 -13.89 -7.50
N GLU A 24 6.43 -14.09 -8.55
CA GLU A 24 5.95 -14.12 -9.94
C GLU A 24 4.96 -15.26 -10.19
N GLN A 25 5.22 -16.44 -9.63
CA GLN A 25 4.33 -17.59 -9.75
C GLN A 25 2.97 -17.34 -9.10
N VAL A 26 2.95 -16.80 -7.86
CA VAL A 26 1.71 -16.44 -7.16
C VAL A 26 0.97 -15.35 -7.91
N TRP A 27 1.68 -14.32 -8.37
CA TRP A 27 1.10 -13.23 -9.16
C TRP A 27 0.45 -13.73 -10.45
N SER A 28 1.19 -14.54 -11.22
CA SER A 28 0.69 -15.11 -12.48
C SER A 28 -0.57 -15.97 -12.26
N PHE A 29 -0.57 -16.77 -11.19
CA PHE A 29 -1.74 -17.59 -10.85
C PHE A 29 -2.95 -16.73 -10.47
N ALA A 30 -2.77 -15.72 -9.60
CA ALA A 30 -3.82 -14.82 -9.19
C ALA A 30 -4.40 -14.04 -10.38
N SER A 31 -3.53 -13.56 -11.28
CA SER A 31 -3.94 -12.83 -12.48
C SER A 31 -4.74 -13.70 -13.45
N LYS A 32 -4.32 -14.96 -13.69
CA LYS A 32 -5.04 -15.91 -14.56
C LYS A 32 -6.42 -16.29 -14.03
N ASN A 33 -6.62 -16.22 -12.72
CA ASN A 33 -7.88 -16.57 -12.07
C ASN A 33 -8.70 -15.32 -11.66
N ASN A 34 -8.32 -14.14 -12.13
CA ASN A 34 -8.98 -12.87 -11.81
C ASN A 34 -9.12 -12.60 -10.30
N ILE A 35 -8.14 -13.03 -9.50
CA ILE A 35 -8.13 -12.81 -8.06
C ILE A 35 -7.56 -11.42 -7.78
N PRO A 36 -8.29 -10.54 -7.06
CA PRO A 36 -7.77 -9.25 -6.59
C PRO A 36 -6.49 -9.42 -5.77
N LYS A 37 -5.58 -8.47 -5.88
CA LYS A 37 -4.23 -8.56 -5.28
C LYS A 37 -3.91 -7.34 -4.45
N VAL A 38 -3.22 -7.59 -3.35
CA VAL A 38 -2.60 -6.59 -2.48
C VAL A 38 -1.13 -6.92 -2.33
N LEU A 39 -0.26 -5.93 -2.43
CA LEU A 39 1.18 -6.09 -2.21
C LEU A 39 1.57 -5.64 -0.80
N VAL A 40 2.49 -6.36 -0.19
CA VAL A 40 3.04 -6.01 1.11
C VAL A 40 4.56 -6.17 1.08
N ILE A 41 5.31 -5.09 1.28
CA ILE A 41 6.75 -5.16 1.51
C ILE A 41 6.98 -5.50 2.98
N ASN A 42 7.53 -6.68 3.24
CA ASN A 42 7.77 -7.20 4.59
C ASN A 42 9.25 -7.26 4.95
N GLY A 43 9.56 -7.04 6.22
CA GLY A 43 10.92 -7.06 6.75
C GLY A 43 11.65 -5.73 6.60
N LEU A 44 10.93 -4.61 6.68
CA LEU A 44 11.47 -3.25 6.59
C LEU A 44 12.39 -2.87 7.77
N ASP A 45 12.49 -3.70 8.81
CA ASP A 45 13.45 -3.60 9.91
C ASP A 45 14.86 -4.12 9.57
N ARG A 46 15.04 -4.73 8.40
CA ARG A 46 16.32 -5.35 8.01
C ARG A 46 17.30 -4.32 7.49
N GLU A 47 18.60 -4.64 7.65
CA GLU A 47 19.67 -3.91 6.98
C GLU A 47 19.54 -4.01 5.45
N HIS A 48 19.97 -2.97 4.74
CA HIS A 48 19.96 -2.89 3.27
C HIS A 48 18.58 -2.93 2.62
N THR A 49 17.51 -2.63 3.34
CA THR A 49 16.18 -2.49 2.77
C THR A 49 16.11 -1.33 1.77
N LYS A 50 15.37 -1.52 0.67
CA LYS A 50 15.33 -0.61 -0.48
C LYS A 50 13.89 -0.36 -0.93
N PHE A 51 13.11 0.32 -0.11
CA PHE A 51 11.68 0.51 -0.37
C PHE A 51 11.39 1.13 -1.74
N ASP A 52 12.02 2.25 -2.08
CA ASP A 52 11.73 2.95 -3.35
C ASP A 52 12.15 2.14 -4.57
N ASP A 53 13.26 1.39 -4.50
CA ASP A 53 13.68 0.48 -5.57
C ASP A 53 12.68 -0.67 -5.76
N ILE A 54 12.16 -1.22 -4.67
CA ILE A 54 11.17 -2.32 -4.72
C ILE A 54 9.82 -1.82 -5.21
N LEU A 55 9.38 -0.63 -4.77
CA LEU A 55 8.19 0.01 -5.28
C LEU A 55 8.28 0.24 -6.80
N LYS A 56 9.43 0.72 -7.28
CA LYS A 56 9.70 0.88 -8.71
C LYS A 56 9.65 -0.47 -9.44
N GLN A 57 10.34 -1.50 -8.92
CA GLN A 57 10.29 -2.84 -9.50
C GLN A 57 8.84 -3.38 -9.56
N ALA A 58 8.05 -3.17 -8.51
CA ALA A 58 6.66 -3.60 -8.47
C ALA A 58 5.82 -2.89 -9.55
N LYS A 59 5.99 -1.57 -9.73
CA LYS A 59 5.32 -0.80 -10.80
C LYS A 59 5.75 -1.27 -12.20
N ASP A 60 7.03 -1.51 -12.40
CA ASP A 60 7.58 -1.96 -13.70
C ASP A 60 7.13 -3.39 -14.05
N HIS A 61 7.01 -4.28 -13.06
CA HIS A 61 6.74 -5.70 -13.26
C HIS A 61 5.25 -6.05 -13.21
N PHE A 62 4.51 -5.44 -12.28
CA PHE A 62 3.10 -5.76 -12.04
C PHE A 62 2.11 -4.75 -12.62
N GLY A 63 2.58 -3.56 -12.96
CA GLY A 63 1.77 -2.52 -13.60
C GLY A 63 1.83 -1.16 -12.88
N LYS A 64 1.55 -0.12 -13.62
CA LYS A 64 1.56 1.27 -13.11
C LYS A 64 0.48 1.53 -12.05
N ASN A 65 -0.53 0.69 -12.00
CA ASN A 65 -1.62 0.72 -11.03
C ASN A 65 -1.23 0.20 -9.63
N VAL A 66 0.04 -0.19 -9.42
CA VAL A 66 0.60 -0.41 -8.09
C VAL A 66 0.77 0.93 -7.37
N PHE A 67 0.10 1.10 -6.26
CA PHE A 67 0.07 2.36 -5.52
C PHE A 67 0.53 2.18 -4.06
N PRO A 68 1.47 2.99 -3.56
CA PRO A 68 1.91 2.94 -2.17
C PRO A 68 0.88 3.60 -1.24
N MET A 69 0.09 2.79 -0.55
CA MET A 69 -0.82 3.26 0.50
C MET A 69 -0.08 3.71 1.76
N GLN A 70 1.12 3.20 1.93
CA GLN A 70 1.99 3.48 3.07
C GLN A 70 3.43 3.70 2.63
N LEU A 71 4.15 4.56 3.34
CA LEU A 71 5.58 4.84 3.13
C LEU A 71 6.34 4.62 4.44
N PRO A 72 7.48 3.89 4.42
CA PRO A 72 8.30 3.75 5.61
C PRO A 72 9.13 5.04 5.82
N VAL A 73 9.17 5.55 7.05
CA VAL A 73 9.95 6.75 7.39
C VAL A 73 11.40 6.41 7.71
N ASN A 74 11.58 5.39 8.54
CA ASN A 74 12.89 4.98 9.04
C ASN A 74 13.18 3.50 8.75
N ALA A 75 13.06 3.11 7.47
CA ALA A 75 13.36 1.73 7.05
C ALA A 75 14.79 1.32 7.41
N GLY A 76 14.95 0.06 7.88
CA GLY A 76 16.20 -0.46 8.40
C GLY A 76 16.13 -0.80 9.89
N PRO A 77 17.28 -1.09 10.53
CA PRO A 77 17.33 -1.36 11.96
C PRO A 77 16.67 -0.25 12.78
N GLY A 78 15.71 -0.62 13.63
CA GLY A 78 14.92 0.33 14.40
C GLY A 78 13.66 0.86 13.69
N PHE A 79 13.28 0.27 12.57
CA PHE A 79 12.05 0.59 11.85
C PHE A 79 10.83 0.55 12.76
N ASN A 80 10.11 1.67 12.85
CA ASN A 80 8.90 1.79 13.67
C ASN A 80 7.94 2.89 13.19
N GLN A 81 8.24 3.58 12.10
CA GLN A 81 7.41 4.70 11.62
C GLN A 81 6.93 4.47 10.19
N ILE A 82 5.64 4.65 10.00
CA ILE A 82 4.95 4.52 8.70
C ILE A 82 4.08 5.75 8.48
N VAL A 83 4.16 6.33 7.30
CA VAL A 83 3.21 7.34 6.83
C VAL A 83 2.02 6.64 6.17
N ASP A 84 0.80 7.01 6.56
CA ASP A 84 -0.44 6.61 5.90
C ASP A 84 -0.83 7.67 4.88
N VAL A 85 -0.86 7.30 3.60
CA VAL A 85 -1.16 8.22 2.50
C VAL A 85 -2.64 8.60 2.47
N LEU A 86 -3.54 7.65 2.78
CA LEU A 86 -4.98 7.88 2.76
C LEU A 86 -5.41 8.91 3.81
N ARG A 87 -4.85 8.80 5.02
CA ARG A 87 -5.20 9.68 6.15
C ARG A 87 -4.27 10.86 6.31
N SER A 88 -3.16 10.89 5.57
CA SER A 88 -2.13 11.93 5.66
C SER A 88 -1.60 12.10 7.09
N GLU A 89 -1.25 10.98 7.74
CA GLU A 89 -0.77 10.96 9.13
C GLU A 89 0.46 10.07 9.31
N LEU A 90 1.21 10.33 10.38
CA LEU A 90 2.33 9.50 10.81
C LEU A 90 1.90 8.52 11.90
N ILE A 91 2.21 7.25 11.67
CA ILE A 91 2.00 6.16 12.63
C ILE A 91 3.34 5.79 13.24
N THR A 92 3.46 5.89 14.56
CA THR A 92 4.66 5.47 15.29
C THR A 92 4.32 4.27 16.16
N TYR A 93 4.93 3.13 15.87
CA TYR A 93 4.74 1.88 16.61
C TYR A 93 5.69 1.78 17.81
N ASN A 94 5.22 1.09 18.86
CA ASN A 94 6.09 0.68 19.95
C ASN A 94 7.05 -0.43 19.45
N THR A 95 8.29 -0.39 19.94
CA THR A 95 9.32 -1.36 19.56
C THR A 95 9.37 -2.59 20.48
N ASP A 96 8.35 -2.79 21.29
CA ASP A 96 8.20 -3.90 22.24
C ASP A 96 7.52 -5.16 21.63
N GLY A 97 7.22 -5.13 20.34
CA GLY A 97 6.51 -6.21 19.65
C GLY A 97 5.00 -6.29 19.92
N SER A 98 4.45 -5.35 20.71
CA SER A 98 3.01 -5.32 21.04
C SER A 98 2.13 -4.96 19.84
N GLY A 99 2.66 -4.34 18.79
CA GLY A 99 1.90 -3.78 17.69
C GLY A 99 1.09 -2.53 18.06
N LYS A 100 1.25 -1.99 19.27
CA LYS A 100 0.61 -0.74 19.68
C LYS A 100 1.29 0.43 18.96
N TYR A 101 0.49 1.42 18.62
CA TYR A 101 0.95 2.60 17.88
C TYR A 101 0.29 3.89 18.40
N ALA A 102 0.87 5.01 18.03
CA ALA A 102 0.30 6.34 18.16
C ALA A 102 0.24 7.00 16.79
N GLU A 103 -0.78 7.82 16.59
CA GLU A 103 -0.98 8.62 15.39
C GLU A 103 -0.59 10.07 15.68
N SER A 104 0.01 10.74 14.72
CA SER A 104 0.39 12.15 14.80
C SER A 104 0.37 12.80 13.43
N ASP A 105 0.42 14.14 13.43
CA ASP A 105 0.54 14.92 12.20
C ASP A 105 1.82 14.54 11.44
N LEU A 106 1.77 14.71 10.11
CA LEU A 106 2.94 14.51 9.25
C LEU A 106 4.04 15.52 9.57
N PRO A 107 5.31 15.08 9.67
CA PRO A 107 6.46 15.98 9.64
C PRO A 107 6.48 16.80 8.34
N ASP A 108 6.95 18.04 8.40
CA ASP A 108 6.94 18.96 7.26
C ASP A 108 7.64 18.39 6.01
N GLU A 109 8.69 17.62 6.21
CA GLU A 109 9.46 16.96 5.14
C GLU A 109 8.64 15.93 4.33
N TRP A 110 7.57 15.39 4.91
CA TRP A 110 6.70 14.38 4.26
C TRP A 110 5.47 14.98 3.60
N LYS A 111 5.08 16.21 3.98
CA LYS A 111 3.81 16.82 3.54
C LYS A 111 3.67 16.90 2.03
N SER A 112 4.68 17.40 1.33
CA SER A 112 4.62 17.55 -0.14
C SER A 112 4.48 16.21 -0.85
N ARG A 113 5.29 15.22 -0.46
CA ARG A 113 5.23 13.87 -1.06
C ARG A 113 3.89 13.18 -0.80
N VAL A 114 3.36 13.31 0.41
CA VAL A 114 2.08 12.70 0.78
C VAL A 114 0.92 13.40 0.10
N GLU A 115 0.94 14.73 0.00
CA GLU A 115 -0.07 15.50 -0.71
C GLU A 115 -0.15 15.11 -2.20
N GLU A 116 0.99 14.99 -2.88
CA GLU A 116 1.05 14.50 -4.26
C GLU A 116 0.45 13.09 -4.41
N LEU A 117 0.82 12.15 -3.53
CA LEU A 117 0.29 10.79 -3.54
C LEU A 117 -1.20 10.74 -3.16
N HIS A 118 -1.62 11.55 -2.20
CA HIS A 118 -3.03 11.62 -1.81
C HIS A 118 -3.90 12.13 -2.96
N GLN A 119 -3.41 13.12 -3.69
CA GLN A 119 -4.09 13.62 -4.89
C GLN A 119 -4.15 12.55 -5.99
N GLU A 120 -3.04 11.84 -6.25
CA GLU A 120 -3.00 10.70 -7.18
C GLU A 120 -4.00 9.60 -6.76
N LEU A 121 -4.12 9.32 -5.46
CA LEU A 121 -5.08 8.36 -4.93
C LEU A 121 -6.53 8.79 -5.19
N ILE A 122 -6.87 10.06 -4.96
CA ILE A 122 -8.20 10.59 -5.25
C ILE A 122 -8.54 10.43 -6.74
N GLU A 123 -7.60 10.74 -7.62
CA GLU A 123 -7.77 10.58 -9.07
C GLU A 123 -8.04 9.11 -9.45
N TYR A 124 -7.26 8.16 -8.92
CA TYR A 124 -7.51 6.73 -9.13
C TYR A 124 -8.91 6.30 -8.68
N VAL A 125 -9.35 6.79 -7.53
CA VAL A 125 -10.67 6.47 -6.99
C VAL A 125 -11.77 7.10 -7.84
N ALA A 126 -11.61 8.35 -8.22
CA ALA A 126 -12.58 9.07 -9.06
C ALA A 126 -12.74 8.39 -10.44
N GLU A 127 -11.63 7.95 -11.05
CA GLU A 127 -11.65 7.24 -12.33
C GLU A 127 -12.33 5.87 -12.28
N SER A 128 -12.52 5.29 -11.09
CA SER A 128 -13.14 3.98 -10.91
C SER A 128 -14.67 3.97 -11.07
N ASP A 129 -15.33 5.13 -10.95
CA ASP A 129 -16.79 5.29 -11.00
C ASP A 129 -17.17 6.66 -11.55
N ASP A 130 -18.05 6.71 -12.56
CA ASP A 130 -18.48 7.95 -13.21
C ASP A 130 -19.11 8.96 -12.23
N THR A 131 -19.83 8.47 -11.21
CA THR A 131 -20.45 9.33 -10.19
C THR A 131 -19.40 9.98 -9.29
N LEU A 132 -18.35 9.24 -8.92
CA LEU A 132 -17.23 9.78 -8.14
C LEU A 132 -16.41 10.75 -8.97
N LEU A 133 -16.27 10.48 -10.27
CA LEU A 133 -15.56 11.36 -11.20
C LEU A 133 -16.30 12.72 -11.36
N GLU A 134 -17.62 12.69 -11.56
CA GLU A 134 -18.44 13.91 -11.63
C GLU A 134 -18.33 14.72 -10.32
N LYS A 135 -18.44 14.06 -9.17
CA LYS A 135 -18.29 14.70 -7.86
C LYS A 135 -16.92 15.33 -7.65
N PHE A 136 -15.86 14.62 -8.06
CA PHE A 136 -14.50 15.14 -7.97
C PHE A 136 -14.32 16.41 -8.84
N PHE A 137 -14.87 16.43 -10.06
CA PHE A 137 -14.84 17.61 -10.91
C PHE A 137 -15.64 18.79 -10.35
N GLU A 138 -16.75 18.53 -9.66
CA GLU A 138 -17.60 19.58 -9.09
C GLU A 138 -17.04 20.15 -7.77
N GLN A 139 -16.49 19.28 -6.91
CA GLN A 139 -16.13 19.63 -5.52
C GLN A 139 -14.62 19.66 -5.27
N GLY A 140 -13.81 19.08 -6.18
CA GLY A 140 -12.36 18.98 -6.05
C GLY A 140 -11.89 17.99 -4.98
N ASN A 141 -12.80 17.26 -4.32
CA ASN A 141 -12.50 16.30 -3.26
C ASN A 141 -13.58 15.22 -3.13
N LEU A 142 -13.25 14.11 -2.50
CA LEU A 142 -14.15 13.01 -2.14
C LEU A 142 -14.21 12.85 -0.62
N SER A 143 -15.35 12.44 -0.08
CA SER A 143 -15.47 12.11 1.35
C SER A 143 -14.71 10.84 1.70
N GLU A 144 -14.41 10.64 2.99
CA GLU A 144 -13.71 9.42 3.45
C GLU A 144 -14.48 8.14 3.11
N GLU A 145 -15.82 8.17 3.16
CA GLU A 145 -16.67 7.03 2.81
C GLU A 145 -16.61 6.72 1.31
N GLU A 146 -16.63 7.75 0.46
CA GLU A 146 -16.48 7.63 -0.98
C GLU A 146 -15.10 7.11 -1.36
N MET A 147 -14.05 7.61 -0.71
CA MET A 147 -12.69 7.11 -0.88
C MET A 147 -12.58 5.62 -0.53
N ARG A 148 -13.15 5.18 0.60
CA ARG A 148 -13.15 3.77 1.00
C ARG A 148 -13.90 2.88 0.01
N SER A 149 -15.10 3.30 -0.40
CA SER A 149 -15.90 2.54 -1.37
C SER A 149 -15.18 2.45 -2.71
N GLY A 150 -14.67 3.56 -3.22
CA GLY A 150 -13.98 3.61 -4.51
C GLY A 150 -12.67 2.81 -4.52
N ILE A 151 -11.88 2.83 -3.42
CA ILE A 151 -10.69 1.97 -3.26
C ILE A 151 -11.09 0.50 -3.30
N HIS A 152 -12.15 0.12 -2.57
CA HIS A 152 -12.64 -1.25 -2.56
C HIS A 152 -13.01 -1.71 -3.98
N ASP A 153 -13.78 -0.93 -4.70
CA ASP A 153 -14.24 -1.26 -6.05
C ASP A 153 -13.08 -1.31 -7.05
N ALA A 154 -12.13 -0.38 -6.94
CA ALA A 154 -10.93 -0.36 -7.77
C ALA A 154 -10.03 -1.60 -7.54
N ILE A 155 -9.93 -2.09 -6.30
CA ILE A 155 -9.22 -3.34 -5.96
C ILE A 155 -9.96 -4.54 -6.56
N GLN A 156 -11.28 -4.62 -6.39
CA GLN A 156 -12.10 -5.72 -6.92
C GLN A 156 -12.02 -5.81 -8.45
N ASN A 157 -12.03 -4.66 -9.12
CA ASN A 157 -11.89 -4.56 -10.57
C ASN A 157 -10.45 -4.70 -11.06
N GLN A 158 -9.48 -4.87 -10.16
CA GLN A 158 -8.04 -4.98 -10.43
C GLN A 158 -7.43 -3.76 -11.15
N ASN A 159 -8.08 -2.62 -11.11
CA ASN A 159 -7.59 -1.36 -11.65
C ASN A 159 -6.64 -0.66 -10.67
N PHE A 160 -6.59 -1.11 -9.43
CA PHE A 160 -5.79 -0.55 -8.36
C PHE A 160 -5.19 -1.68 -7.51
N ILE A 161 -3.87 -1.61 -7.27
CA ILE A 161 -3.14 -2.61 -6.49
C ILE A 161 -2.45 -1.88 -5.33
N PRO A 162 -3.04 -1.91 -4.13
CA PRO A 162 -2.45 -1.24 -2.98
C PRO A 162 -1.18 -1.96 -2.51
N LEU A 163 -0.18 -1.16 -2.12
CA LEU A 163 1.06 -1.63 -1.54
C LEU A 163 1.22 -1.08 -0.13
N PHE A 164 1.46 -1.98 0.83
CA PHE A 164 1.62 -1.67 2.24
C PHE A 164 3.03 -2.00 2.75
N CYS A 165 3.35 -1.45 3.92
CA CYS A 165 4.63 -1.53 4.59
C CYS A 165 4.53 -2.33 5.88
N THR A 166 5.35 -3.38 6.07
CA THR A 166 5.35 -4.16 7.31
C THR A 166 6.73 -4.64 7.75
N SER A 167 6.82 -4.95 9.03
CA SER A 167 7.80 -5.87 9.59
C SER A 167 7.09 -6.82 10.55
N ALA A 168 6.65 -7.97 10.01
CA ALA A 168 5.85 -8.94 10.74
C ALA A 168 6.60 -9.54 11.94
N GLY A 169 7.93 -9.69 11.85
CA GLY A 169 8.76 -10.24 12.93
C GLY A 169 8.75 -9.41 14.22
N ILE A 170 8.52 -8.11 14.10
CA ILE A 170 8.45 -7.15 15.22
C ILE A 170 7.06 -6.50 15.36
N ASN A 171 6.06 -7.04 14.65
CA ASN A 171 4.65 -6.63 14.69
C ASN A 171 4.41 -5.16 14.36
N ILE A 172 5.08 -4.64 13.33
CA ILE A 172 4.90 -3.29 12.80
C ILE A 172 4.14 -3.35 11.48
N GLY A 173 3.11 -2.50 11.32
CA GLY A 173 2.26 -2.45 10.13
C GLY A 173 1.26 -3.62 10.00
N ILE A 174 1.01 -4.39 11.07
CA ILE A 174 0.11 -5.56 11.05
C ILE A 174 -1.23 -5.25 11.72
N THR A 175 -1.24 -4.42 12.77
CA THR A 175 -2.42 -4.19 13.63
C THR A 175 -3.34 -3.07 13.16
N ARG A 176 -3.04 -2.46 12.04
CA ARG A 176 -3.84 -1.36 11.48
C ARG A 176 -4.27 -1.63 10.04
#